data_f4297b028f7588b01fb225795ec2848c
#
_entry.id   f4297b028f7588b01fb225795ec2848c
#
_cell.length_a   1.000
_cell.length_b   1.000
_cell.length_c   1.000
_cell.angle_alpha   90.00
_cell.angle_beta   90.00
_cell.angle_gamma   90.00
#
_symmetry.space_group_name_H-M   'P 1'
#
loop_
_entity.id
_entity.type
_entity.pdbx_description
1 polymer ?
#
loop_
_entity_poly.entity_id
_entity_poly.type
_entity_poly.pdbx_seq_one_letter_code
_entity_poly.pdbx_strand_id
1 'polypeptide(L)'
;MDAVRRERRNHCFNRRGAVPLSLVAIAALAACSRTPEPPPAPRPPQAGQTRDAAAAAAHVLAARGAALRGDSAAMQQEAAAASDAFMRAARVPNPSRPIDREAARAAVRPLTGVRTAVWMDAANLIVMVDGQAYRNQAMIDRVCLALDPLGDTLAVVVNLQDVTARNPDDATTLSRNCQLPEGQRAVGQGRRQIDAVSPELREAFKRQQGGRG
;
A
#
# COMPACT_ATOMS: atom_id res chain seq x y z
N MET A 1 7.08 17.70 32.30
CA MET A 1 5.80 17.50 32.94
C MET A 1 4.96 16.70 31.95
N ASP A 2 4.86 15.54 32.09
CA ASP A 2 4.85 14.28 32.71
C ASP A 2 4.27 13.24 31.76
N ALA A 3 5.07 12.23 31.57
CA ALA A 3 4.76 11.04 30.77
C ALA A 3 3.65 10.22 31.45
N VAL A 4 2.75 9.64 30.67
CA VAL A 4 1.97 8.46 31.10
C VAL A 4 2.12 7.37 30.07
N ARG A 5 3.18 6.64 30.24
CA ARG A 5 3.42 5.31 29.65
C ARG A 5 2.71 4.27 30.50
N ARG A 6 1.59 3.74 30.09
CA ARG A 6 0.93 2.60 30.73
C ARG A 6 1.50 1.29 30.21
N GLU A 7 2.51 0.84 30.89
CA GLU A 7 3.04 -0.52 30.82
C GLU A 7 2.11 -1.45 31.63
N ARG A 8 1.41 -2.37 30.96
CA ARG A 8 0.69 -3.44 31.65
C ARG A 8 1.68 -4.56 31.93
N ARG A 9 2.21 -4.58 33.16
CA ARG A 9 2.95 -5.71 33.71
C ARG A 9 1.96 -6.79 34.15
N ASN A 10 2.01 -7.94 33.50
CA ASN A 10 1.40 -9.16 34.00
C ASN A 10 2.29 -9.73 35.14
N HIS A 11 1.88 -9.51 36.36
CA HIS A 11 2.47 -10.18 37.52
C HIS A 11 1.88 -11.58 37.64
N CYS A 12 2.61 -12.60 37.21
CA CYS A 12 2.42 -13.97 37.73
C CYS A 12 2.96 -14.03 39.12
N PHE A 13 2.06 -14.16 40.09
CA PHE A 13 2.36 -14.28 41.50
C PHE A 13 2.87 -15.70 41.78
N ASN A 14 4.17 -15.83 42.07
CA ASN A 14 4.79 -17.07 42.49
C ASN A 14 4.64 -17.20 44.00
N ARG A 15 3.69 -18.01 44.49
CA ARG A 15 3.56 -18.40 45.89
C ARG A 15 4.11 -19.82 46.07
N ARG A 16 5.33 -19.92 46.59
CA ARG A 16 5.85 -21.14 47.16
C ARG A 16 5.15 -21.38 48.50
N GLY A 17 4.41 -22.46 48.61
CA GLY A 17 3.88 -23.00 49.83
C GLY A 17 3.93 -24.53 49.77
N ALA A 18 4.78 -25.14 50.58
CA ALA A 18 4.86 -26.58 50.75
C ALA A 18 3.65 -27.09 51.52
N VAL A 19 3.13 -28.29 51.19
CA VAL A 19 2.44 -29.28 52.05
C VAL A 19 1.79 -30.39 51.19
N PRO A 20 1.37 -31.57 51.71
CA PRO A 20 1.94 -32.87 51.41
C PRO A 20 1.12 -33.78 50.48
N LEU A 21 1.68 -34.96 50.21
CA LEU A 21 1.07 -36.06 49.47
C LEU A 21 -0.32 -36.43 49.97
N SER A 22 -1.29 -36.45 49.09
CA SER A 22 -2.31 -37.50 48.88
C SER A 22 -3.51 -36.94 48.13
N LEU A 23 -3.93 -37.65 47.11
CA LEU A 23 -5.16 -37.58 46.35
C LEU A 23 -4.96 -37.14 44.89
N VAL A 24 -5.13 -38.17 44.08
CA VAL A 24 -5.37 -38.05 42.63
C VAL A 24 -6.48 -37.03 42.40
N ALA A 25 -6.12 -35.85 41.96
CA ALA A 25 -7.03 -34.87 41.41
C ALA A 25 -6.60 -34.60 39.98
N ILE A 26 -7.44 -35.02 39.05
CA ILE A 26 -7.39 -34.66 37.65
C ILE A 26 -7.47 -33.13 37.59
N ALA A 27 -6.32 -32.48 37.60
CA ALA A 27 -6.25 -31.06 37.30
C ALA A 27 -6.47 -30.89 35.80
N ALA A 28 -7.68 -30.53 35.45
CA ALA A 28 -8.00 -30.02 34.14
C ALA A 28 -7.05 -28.85 33.84
N LEU A 29 -6.10 -29.09 32.96
CA LEU A 29 -5.30 -28.07 32.31
C LEU A 29 -6.27 -27.20 31.49
N ALA A 30 -6.79 -26.16 32.11
CA ALA A 30 -7.35 -25.05 31.37
C ALA A 30 -6.19 -24.39 30.64
N ALA A 31 -5.69 -25.07 29.58
CA ALA A 31 -4.90 -24.46 28.56
C ALA A 31 -5.80 -23.33 28.04
N CYS A 32 -5.36 -22.08 28.16
CA CYS A 32 -5.94 -20.97 27.44
C CYS A 32 -5.81 -21.33 25.96
N SER A 33 -6.82 -22.00 25.44
CA SER A 33 -7.00 -22.25 24.03
C SER A 33 -7.24 -20.89 23.38
N ARG A 34 -6.14 -20.17 23.06
CA ARG A 34 -6.23 -19.17 22.03
C ARG A 34 -6.66 -19.93 20.81
N THR A 35 -7.93 -19.78 20.45
CA THR A 35 -8.41 -20.19 19.14
C THR A 35 -7.42 -19.61 18.14
N PRO A 36 -6.74 -20.42 17.33
CA PRO A 36 -5.85 -19.87 16.30
C PRO A 36 -6.68 -18.89 15.49
N GLU A 37 -6.25 -17.65 15.46
CA GLU A 37 -6.85 -16.65 14.58
C GLU A 37 -6.79 -17.22 13.16
N PRO A 38 -7.94 -17.32 12.46
CA PRO A 38 -7.93 -17.86 11.11
C PRO A 38 -6.90 -17.07 10.31
N PRO A 39 -6.09 -17.75 9.47
CA PRO A 39 -5.10 -17.07 8.65
C PRO A 39 -5.80 -15.93 7.91
N PRO A 40 -5.21 -14.73 7.85
CA PRO A 40 -5.82 -13.60 7.17
C PRO A 40 -6.17 -14.03 5.75
N ALA A 41 -7.41 -13.74 5.33
CA ALA A 41 -7.89 -14.07 4.00
C ALA A 41 -6.85 -13.62 2.96
N PRO A 42 -6.58 -14.41 1.90
CA PRO A 42 -5.66 -14.03 0.85
C PRO A 42 -6.03 -12.61 0.40
N ARG A 43 -5.09 -11.67 0.50
CA ARG A 43 -5.32 -10.33 -0.01
C ARG A 43 -5.63 -10.44 -1.50
N PRO A 44 -6.64 -9.72 -2.01
CA PRO A 44 -6.84 -9.65 -3.44
C PRO A 44 -5.53 -9.21 -4.10
N PRO A 45 -5.24 -9.66 -5.32
CA PRO A 45 -4.00 -9.31 -6.01
C PRO A 45 -3.86 -7.77 -6.01
N GLN A 46 -2.82 -7.29 -5.34
CA GLN A 46 -2.48 -5.88 -5.35
C GLN A 46 -1.83 -5.56 -6.68
N ALA A 47 -2.25 -4.47 -7.33
CA ALA A 47 -1.57 -3.96 -8.49
C ALA A 47 -0.09 -3.79 -8.13
N GLY A 48 0.79 -4.35 -8.95
CA GLY A 48 2.22 -4.12 -8.86
C GLY A 48 2.91 -4.63 -7.61
N GLN A 49 2.66 -5.88 -7.20
CA GLN A 49 3.59 -6.51 -6.28
C GLN A 49 5.00 -6.44 -6.88
N THR A 50 5.91 -5.78 -6.17
CA THR A 50 7.32 -5.71 -6.55
C THR A 50 7.82 -7.13 -6.78
N ARG A 51 8.01 -7.48 -8.05
CA ARG A 51 8.68 -8.73 -8.42
C ARG A 51 10.10 -8.59 -7.93
N ASP A 52 10.53 -9.55 -7.12
CA ASP A 52 11.81 -9.46 -6.46
C ASP A 52 12.98 -9.56 -7.47
N ALA A 53 14.20 -9.28 -7.00
CA ALA A 53 15.40 -9.35 -7.83
C ALA A 53 15.63 -10.75 -8.46
N ALA A 54 15.06 -11.80 -7.88
CA ALA A 54 15.11 -13.16 -8.41
C ALA A 54 14.42 -13.27 -9.78
N ALA A 55 13.33 -12.50 -9.99
CA ALA A 55 12.66 -12.48 -11.29
C ALA A 55 13.54 -11.88 -12.38
N ALA A 56 14.31 -10.83 -12.08
CA ALA A 56 15.26 -10.25 -13.03
C ALA A 56 16.36 -11.25 -13.41
N ALA A 57 16.90 -11.98 -12.44
CA ALA A 57 17.89 -13.01 -12.68
C ALA A 57 17.34 -14.16 -13.54
N ALA A 58 16.10 -14.60 -13.30
CA ALA A 58 15.44 -15.62 -14.11
C ALA A 58 15.31 -15.20 -15.58
N HIS A 59 14.90 -13.97 -15.87
CA HIS A 59 14.83 -13.43 -17.23
C HIS A 59 16.20 -13.35 -17.91
N VAL A 60 17.27 -13.00 -17.19
CA VAL A 60 18.64 -13.00 -17.73
C VAL A 60 19.06 -14.42 -18.14
N LEU A 61 18.74 -15.43 -17.31
CA LEU A 61 19.05 -16.83 -17.64
C LEU A 61 18.22 -17.30 -18.83
N ALA A 62 16.94 -16.95 -18.93
CA ALA A 62 16.08 -17.27 -20.06
C ALA A 62 16.59 -16.61 -21.36
N ALA A 63 17.03 -15.37 -21.32
CA ALA A 63 17.63 -14.67 -22.45
C ALA A 63 18.90 -15.38 -22.96
N ARG A 64 19.78 -15.82 -22.05
CA ARG A 64 20.96 -16.61 -22.41
C ARG A 64 20.57 -17.95 -23.05
N GLY A 65 19.57 -18.64 -22.50
CA GLY A 65 19.07 -19.89 -23.09
C GLY A 65 18.49 -19.69 -24.48
N ALA A 66 17.77 -18.61 -24.74
CA ALA A 66 17.26 -18.22 -26.05
C ALA A 66 18.41 -17.93 -27.04
N ALA A 67 19.43 -17.21 -26.61
CA ALA A 67 20.61 -16.92 -27.42
C ALA A 67 21.34 -18.22 -27.86
N LEU A 68 21.50 -19.18 -26.95
CA LEU A 68 22.13 -20.49 -27.27
C LEU A 68 21.32 -21.31 -28.28
N ARG A 69 20.01 -21.11 -28.37
CA ARG A 69 19.14 -21.74 -29.35
C ARG A 69 19.03 -20.96 -30.67
N GLY A 70 19.69 -19.81 -30.78
CA GLY A 70 19.59 -18.92 -31.94
C GLY A 70 18.25 -18.16 -32.05
N ASP A 71 17.43 -18.18 -31.00
CA ASP A 71 16.14 -17.48 -30.95
C ASP A 71 16.33 -16.02 -30.56
N SER A 72 16.56 -15.18 -31.53
CA SER A 72 16.81 -13.76 -31.32
C SER A 72 15.59 -13.00 -30.81
N ALA A 73 14.38 -13.42 -31.19
CA ALA A 73 13.16 -12.77 -30.74
C ALA A 73 12.90 -13.03 -29.26
N ALA A 74 12.99 -14.29 -28.82
CA ALA A 74 12.87 -14.66 -27.41
C ALA A 74 13.99 -14.03 -26.56
N MET A 75 15.22 -13.98 -27.07
CA MET A 75 16.33 -13.32 -26.38
C MET A 75 16.02 -11.82 -26.13
N GLN A 76 15.54 -11.08 -27.12
CA GLN A 76 15.19 -9.67 -26.97
C GLN A 76 14.03 -9.46 -25.99
N GLN A 77 13.01 -10.32 -26.07
CA GLN A 77 11.86 -10.27 -25.16
C GLN A 77 12.28 -10.50 -23.72
N GLU A 78 13.08 -11.51 -23.44
CA GLU A 78 13.57 -11.81 -22.10
C GLU A 78 14.53 -10.75 -21.57
N ALA A 79 15.36 -10.16 -22.43
CA ALA A 79 16.23 -9.04 -22.05
C ALA A 79 15.42 -7.80 -21.66
N ALA A 80 14.35 -7.49 -22.40
CA ALA A 80 13.44 -6.41 -22.04
C ALA A 80 12.73 -6.68 -20.71
N ALA A 81 12.25 -7.90 -20.49
CA ALA A 81 11.62 -8.29 -19.23
C ALA A 81 12.59 -8.23 -18.03
N ALA A 82 13.87 -8.62 -18.24
CA ALA A 82 14.93 -8.48 -17.24
C ALA A 82 15.16 -7.01 -16.86
N SER A 83 15.23 -6.13 -17.87
CA SER A 83 15.38 -4.69 -17.65
C SER A 83 14.21 -4.10 -16.86
N ASP A 84 12.99 -4.45 -17.22
CA ASP A 84 11.78 -4.01 -16.52
C ASP A 84 11.75 -4.50 -15.07
N ALA A 85 12.14 -5.75 -14.83
CA ALA A 85 12.21 -6.31 -13.49
C ALA A 85 13.29 -5.62 -12.63
N PHE A 86 14.45 -5.33 -13.23
CA PHE A 86 15.52 -4.60 -12.57
C PHE A 86 15.10 -3.17 -12.21
N MET A 87 14.50 -2.44 -13.15
CA MET A 87 14.02 -1.07 -12.90
C MET A 87 12.99 -1.05 -11.77
N ARG A 88 12.07 -2.01 -11.74
CA ARG A 88 11.09 -2.15 -10.65
C ARG A 88 11.74 -2.45 -9.31
N ALA A 89 12.71 -3.35 -9.27
CA ALA A 89 13.46 -3.65 -8.05
C ALA A 89 14.22 -2.43 -7.54
N ALA A 90 14.78 -1.63 -8.44
CA ALA A 90 15.44 -0.36 -8.13
C ALA A 90 14.45 0.80 -7.87
N ARG A 91 13.14 0.56 -7.98
CA ARG A 91 12.07 1.57 -7.86
C ARG A 91 12.20 2.71 -8.86
N VAL A 92 12.70 2.43 -10.04
CA VAL A 92 12.84 3.38 -11.14
C VAL A 92 11.70 3.17 -12.13
N PRO A 93 10.83 4.17 -12.36
CA PRO A 93 9.79 4.08 -13.39
C PRO A 93 10.40 3.89 -14.78
N ASN A 94 9.77 3.03 -15.60
CA ASN A 94 10.22 2.78 -16.95
C ASN A 94 9.76 3.90 -17.90
N PRO A 95 10.68 4.75 -18.43
CA PRO A 95 10.32 5.87 -19.28
C PRO A 95 9.81 5.46 -20.67
N SER A 96 10.05 4.23 -21.10
CA SER A 96 9.55 3.71 -22.40
C SER A 96 8.10 3.22 -22.32
N ARG A 97 7.49 3.19 -21.13
CA ARG A 97 6.09 2.80 -20.90
C ARG A 97 5.31 3.89 -20.14
N PRO A 98 5.28 5.13 -20.64
CA PRO A 98 4.54 6.19 -19.97
C PRO A 98 3.05 5.89 -19.99
N ILE A 99 2.35 6.29 -18.94
CA ILE A 99 0.88 6.20 -18.91
C ILE A 99 0.29 7.42 -19.64
N ASP A 100 -0.57 7.16 -20.64
CA ASP A 100 -1.37 8.21 -21.24
C ASP A 100 -2.38 8.75 -20.22
N ARG A 101 -2.36 10.05 -19.98
CA ARG A 101 -3.14 10.70 -18.92
C ARG A 101 -4.64 10.70 -19.20
N GLU A 102 -5.04 10.83 -20.47
CA GLU A 102 -6.45 10.86 -20.82
C GLU A 102 -7.04 9.45 -20.78
N ALA A 103 -6.33 8.46 -21.31
CA ALA A 103 -6.70 7.05 -21.17
C ALA A 103 -6.81 6.63 -19.71
N ALA A 104 -5.89 7.09 -18.85
CA ALA A 104 -5.94 6.85 -17.41
C ALA A 104 -7.20 7.43 -16.76
N ARG A 105 -7.55 8.67 -17.08
CA ARG A 105 -8.79 9.29 -16.58
C ARG A 105 -10.03 8.54 -17.05
N ALA A 106 -10.06 8.14 -18.33
CA ALA A 106 -11.16 7.36 -18.90
C ALA A 106 -11.31 6.00 -18.23
N ALA A 107 -10.19 5.32 -17.90
CA ALA A 107 -10.19 4.02 -17.21
C ALA A 107 -10.65 4.10 -15.73
N VAL A 108 -10.32 5.20 -15.05
CA VAL A 108 -10.64 5.36 -13.62
C VAL A 108 -12.08 5.89 -13.42
N ARG A 109 -12.60 6.68 -14.32
CA ARG A 109 -13.94 7.30 -14.22
C ARG A 109 -15.09 6.35 -13.97
N PRO A 110 -15.19 5.15 -14.60
CA PRO A 110 -16.30 4.24 -14.40
C PRO A 110 -16.26 3.45 -13.09
N LEU A 111 -15.21 3.59 -12.29
CA LEU A 111 -15.09 2.87 -11.02
C LEU A 111 -16.13 3.36 -10.02
N THR A 112 -16.90 2.44 -9.45
CA THR A 112 -17.91 2.75 -8.45
C THR A 112 -17.34 3.56 -7.28
N GLY A 113 -17.94 4.68 -6.97
CA GLY A 113 -17.51 5.60 -5.92
C GLY A 113 -16.50 6.66 -6.39
N VAL A 114 -16.08 6.64 -7.64
CA VAL A 114 -15.24 7.70 -8.22
C VAL A 114 -16.14 8.79 -8.79
N ARG A 115 -15.90 10.03 -8.39
CA ARG A 115 -16.54 11.24 -8.94
C ARG A 115 -15.76 11.81 -10.10
N THR A 116 -14.45 11.94 -9.93
CA THR A 116 -13.57 12.46 -10.96
C THR A 116 -12.12 12.08 -10.70
N ALA A 117 -11.30 12.16 -11.75
CA ALA A 117 -9.86 11.93 -11.66
C ALA A 117 -9.13 13.06 -12.41
N VAL A 118 -8.11 13.63 -11.78
CA VAL A 118 -7.34 14.78 -12.30
C VAL A 118 -5.85 14.54 -12.05
N TRP A 119 -5.04 14.78 -13.07
CA TRP A 119 -3.58 14.78 -12.92
C TRP A 119 -3.12 16.14 -12.39
N MET A 120 -2.44 16.13 -11.25
CA MET A 120 -1.77 17.33 -10.72
C MET A 120 -0.44 17.58 -11.41
N ASP A 121 0.26 16.50 -11.74
CA ASP A 121 1.54 16.54 -12.46
C ASP A 121 1.80 15.21 -13.17
N ALA A 122 3.07 14.95 -13.55
CA ALA A 122 3.45 13.74 -14.26
C ALA A 122 3.24 12.44 -13.49
N ALA A 123 3.26 12.50 -12.15
CA ALA A 123 3.24 11.34 -11.28
C ALA A 123 2.00 11.25 -10.38
N ASN A 124 1.34 12.38 -10.09
CA ASN A 124 0.28 12.45 -9.09
C ASN A 124 -1.10 12.51 -9.73
N LEU A 125 -1.87 11.43 -9.61
CA LEU A 125 -3.27 11.33 -9.96
C LEU A 125 -4.13 11.56 -8.72
N ILE A 126 -4.94 12.63 -8.71
CA ILE A 126 -5.98 12.82 -7.70
C ILE A 126 -7.23 12.12 -8.17
N VAL A 127 -7.79 11.28 -7.32
CA VAL A 127 -9.07 10.62 -7.52
C VAL A 127 -10.02 11.09 -6.42
N MET A 128 -11.04 11.81 -6.80
CA MET A 128 -12.08 12.29 -5.92
C MET A 128 -13.16 11.23 -5.78
N VAL A 129 -13.44 10.80 -4.55
CA VAL A 129 -14.41 9.76 -4.25
C VAL A 129 -15.64 10.29 -3.52
N ASP A 130 -16.73 9.57 -3.63
CA ASP A 130 -18.04 9.94 -3.08
C ASP A 130 -18.24 9.32 -1.70
N GLY A 131 -17.56 9.86 -0.71
CA GLY A 131 -17.66 9.46 0.68
C GLY A 131 -16.46 8.68 1.22
N GLN A 132 -16.32 8.76 2.53
CA GLN A 132 -15.21 8.15 3.28
C GLN A 132 -15.11 6.63 3.10
N ALA A 133 -16.24 5.95 2.84
CA ALA A 133 -16.26 4.50 2.57
C ALA A 133 -15.42 4.11 1.35
N TYR A 134 -15.26 5.00 0.39
CA TYR A 134 -14.44 4.79 -0.80
C TYR A 134 -13.00 5.30 -0.65
N ARG A 135 -12.69 6.07 0.40
CA ARG A 135 -11.35 6.56 0.67
C ARG A 135 -10.55 5.52 1.47
N ASN A 136 -10.18 4.43 0.81
CA ASN A 136 -9.48 3.29 1.41
C ASN A 136 -8.45 2.68 0.46
N GLN A 137 -7.59 1.80 0.97
CA GLN A 137 -6.53 1.13 0.19
C GLN A 137 -7.10 0.27 -0.94
N ALA A 138 -8.25 -0.36 -0.74
CA ALA A 138 -8.88 -1.19 -1.76
C ALA A 138 -9.33 -0.35 -2.98
N MET A 139 -9.73 0.91 -2.77
CA MET A 139 -10.00 1.83 -3.88
C MET A 139 -8.71 2.18 -4.63
N ILE A 140 -7.59 2.43 -3.93
CA ILE A 140 -6.30 2.64 -4.59
C ILE A 140 -5.93 1.42 -5.44
N ASP A 141 -6.10 0.20 -4.92
CA ASP A 141 -5.83 -1.02 -5.68
C ASP A 141 -6.68 -1.10 -6.95
N ARG A 142 -7.98 -0.80 -6.87
CA ARG A 142 -8.86 -0.77 -8.06
C ARG A 142 -8.43 0.26 -9.10
N VAL A 143 -8.05 1.45 -8.66
CA VAL A 143 -7.52 2.49 -9.55
C VAL A 143 -6.22 2.00 -10.22
N CYS A 144 -5.28 1.49 -9.44
CA CYS A 144 -4.00 1.00 -9.95
C CYS A 144 -4.15 -0.17 -10.92
N LEU A 145 -5.08 -1.10 -10.65
CA LEU A 145 -5.41 -2.20 -11.59
C LEU A 145 -6.01 -1.69 -12.89
N ALA A 146 -6.84 -0.64 -12.84
CA ALA A 146 -7.38 -0.03 -14.05
C ALA A 146 -6.29 0.69 -14.88
N LEU A 147 -5.22 1.16 -14.24
CA LEU A 147 -4.10 1.82 -14.90
C LEU A 147 -3.05 0.83 -15.44
N ASP A 148 -2.95 -0.38 -14.89
CA ASP A 148 -1.88 -1.35 -15.19
C ASP A 148 -1.75 -1.68 -16.69
N PRO A 149 -2.84 -1.88 -17.46
CA PRO A 149 -2.74 -2.13 -18.91
C PRO A 149 -2.27 -0.92 -19.72
N LEU A 150 -2.28 0.29 -19.15
CA LEU A 150 -2.00 1.53 -19.87
C LEU A 150 -0.52 1.93 -19.87
N GLY A 151 0.30 1.34 -19.00
CA GLY A 151 1.72 1.68 -18.92
C GLY A 151 2.38 1.24 -17.62
N ASP A 152 3.47 1.92 -17.24
CA ASP A 152 4.18 1.62 -16.00
C ASP A 152 3.57 2.37 -14.81
N THR A 153 2.79 1.66 -14.02
CA THR A 153 2.12 2.21 -12.84
C THR A 153 3.07 2.53 -11.68
N LEU A 154 4.36 2.12 -11.73
CA LEU A 154 5.36 2.58 -10.78
C LEU A 154 5.57 4.11 -10.85
N ALA A 155 5.30 4.70 -12.02
CA ALA A 155 5.34 6.15 -12.19
C ALA A 155 4.20 6.88 -11.48
N VAL A 156 3.15 6.17 -11.01
CA VAL A 156 1.90 6.80 -10.53
C VAL A 156 1.75 6.73 -9.03
N VAL A 157 1.46 7.88 -8.44
CA VAL A 157 0.96 8.04 -7.08
C VAL A 157 -0.53 8.38 -7.15
N VAL A 158 -1.36 7.52 -6.59
CA VAL A 158 -2.80 7.75 -6.46
C VAL A 158 -3.07 8.48 -5.14
N ASN A 159 -3.82 9.57 -5.23
CA ASN A 159 -4.22 10.41 -4.11
C ASN A 159 -5.74 10.41 -4.03
N LEU A 160 -6.32 9.70 -3.04
CA LEU A 160 -7.76 9.69 -2.83
C LEU A 160 -8.19 10.83 -1.92
N GLN A 161 -9.21 11.57 -2.35
CA GLN A 161 -9.85 12.62 -1.58
C GLN A 161 -11.37 12.41 -1.56
N ASP A 162 -11.97 12.56 -0.39
CA ASP A 162 -13.43 12.52 -0.24
C ASP A 162 -14.00 13.90 -0.54
N VAL A 163 -14.83 14.00 -1.58
CA VAL A 163 -15.51 15.27 -1.94
C VAL A 163 -16.66 15.62 -1.00
N THR A 164 -17.11 14.67 -0.19
CA THR A 164 -18.21 14.89 0.77
C THR A 164 -17.71 15.29 2.16
N ALA A 165 -16.38 15.36 2.33
CA ALA A 165 -15.75 15.72 3.58
C ALA A 165 -16.22 17.11 4.06
N ARG A 166 -16.71 17.16 5.30
CA ARG A 166 -17.22 18.40 5.92
C ARG A 166 -16.30 18.95 7.00
N ASN A 167 -15.33 18.14 7.41
CA ASN A 167 -14.36 18.52 8.44
C ASN A 167 -12.93 18.17 7.99
N PRO A 168 -11.88 18.74 8.61
CA PRO A 168 -10.49 18.52 8.21
C PRO A 168 -10.01 17.08 8.35
N ASP A 169 -10.58 16.29 9.27
CA ASP A 169 -10.18 14.89 9.46
C ASP A 169 -10.72 14.00 8.33
N ASP A 170 -11.92 14.29 7.85
CA ASP A 170 -12.51 13.61 6.69
C ASP A 170 -11.85 14.06 5.38
N ALA A 171 -11.33 15.30 5.34
CA ALA A 171 -10.67 15.86 4.15
C ALA A 171 -9.22 15.37 3.95
N THR A 172 -8.74 14.42 4.77
CA THR A 172 -7.37 13.90 4.62
C THR A 172 -7.20 13.14 3.31
N THR A 173 -6.06 13.34 2.64
CA THR A 173 -5.71 12.61 1.43
C THR A 173 -5.08 11.26 1.80
N LEU A 174 -5.59 10.17 1.23
CA LEU A 174 -4.94 8.87 1.29
C LEU A 174 -4.10 8.70 0.04
N SER A 175 -2.77 8.53 0.21
CA SER A 175 -1.82 8.57 -0.90
C SER A 175 -0.93 7.33 -0.92
N ARG A 176 -0.84 6.67 -2.09
CA ARG A 176 0.06 5.52 -2.29
C ARG A 176 0.56 5.45 -3.72
N ASN A 177 1.82 5.05 -3.90
CA ASN A 177 2.30 4.62 -5.21
C ASN A 177 1.63 3.30 -5.60
N CYS A 178 1.30 3.13 -6.87
CA CYS A 178 0.57 1.93 -7.33
C CYS A 178 1.31 0.62 -7.10
N GLN A 179 2.63 0.62 -7.15
CA GLN A 179 3.44 -0.60 -7.07
C GLN A 179 4.19 -0.75 -5.74
N LEU A 180 4.19 0.26 -4.88
CA LEU A 180 4.95 0.26 -3.65
C LEU A 180 4.04 0.22 -2.41
N PRO A 181 4.52 -0.33 -1.31
CA PRO A 181 3.82 -0.27 -0.03
C PRO A 181 3.51 1.16 0.39
N GLU A 182 2.56 1.31 1.32
CA GLU A 182 2.19 2.59 1.88
C GLU A 182 3.42 3.34 2.44
N GLY A 183 3.48 4.63 2.16
CA GLY A 183 4.59 5.49 2.57
C GLY A 183 5.84 5.42 1.70
N GLN A 184 5.95 4.45 0.79
CA GLN A 184 7.07 4.34 -0.14
C GLN A 184 6.80 5.08 -1.45
N ARG A 185 7.88 5.56 -2.09
CA ARG A 185 7.85 6.27 -3.37
C ARG A 185 8.88 5.70 -4.33
N ALA A 186 8.61 5.83 -5.61
CA ALA A 186 9.59 5.54 -6.65
C ALA A 186 10.68 6.61 -6.69
N VAL A 187 11.78 6.30 -7.34
CA VAL A 187 12.88 7.25 -7.54
C VAL A 187 12.36 8.49 -8.26
N GLY A 188 12.68 9.66 -7.74
CA GLY A 188 12.21 10.95 -8.26
C GLY A 188 10.81 11.38 -7.82
N GLN A 189 10.06 10.52 -7.12
CA GLN A 189 8.76 10.87 -6.54
C GLN A 189 8.92 11.34 -5.10
N GLY A 190 9.02 12.63 -4.89
CA GLY A 190 9.02 13.23 -3.55
C GLY A 190 7.63 13.13 -2.88
N ARG A 191 7.60 13.20 -1.54
CA ARG A 191 6.35 13.49 -0.83
C ARG A 191 5.94 14.91 -1.15
N ARG A 192 4.76 15.07 -1.71
CA ARG A 192 4.17 16.39 -1.89
C ARG A 192 3.36 16.79 -0.68
N GLN A 193 3.16 18.09 -0.53
CA GLN A 193 2.38 18.68 0.56
C GLN A 193 0.92 18.20 0.61
N ILE A 194 0.39 17.66 -0.51
CA ILE A 194 -0.92 16.98 -0.57
C ILE A 194 -0.92 15.66 0.21
N ASP A 195 0.23 15.00 0.33
CA ASP A 195 0.36 13.70 1.01
C ASP A 195 0.38 13.82 2.53
N ALA A 196 0.61 15.02 3.03
CA ALA A 196 0.70 15.28 4.46
C ALA A 196 0.37 16.75 4.74
N VAL A 197 -0.87 17.04 5.05
CA VAL A 197 -1.17 18.24 5.81
C VAL A 197 -0.47 18.09 7.16
N SER A 198 0.49 18.97 7.45
CA SER A 198 1.22 18.88 8.71
C SER A 198 0.24 18.88 9.90
N PRO A 199 0.50 18.11 10.96
CA PRO A 199 -0.38 18.09 12.13
C PRO A 199 -0.66 19.50 12.67
N GLU A 200 0.34 20.38 12.61
CA GLU A 200 0.23 21.77 13.07
C GLU A 200 -0.76 22.58 12.23
N LEU A 201 -0.73 22.42 10.90
CA LEU A 201 -1.67 23.09 10.00
C LEU A 201 -3.10 22.56 10.19
N ARG A 202 -3.24 21.25 10.44
CA ARG A 202 -4.53 20.62 10.75
C ARG A 202 -5.11 21.18 12.06
N GLU A 203 -4.31 21.25 13.10
CA GLU A 203 -4.73 21.82 14.39
C GLU A 203 -5.01 23.32 14.30
N ALA A 204 -4.26 24.07 13.51
CA ALA A 204 -4.54 25.49 13.25
C ALA A 204 -5.90 25.67 12.56
N PHE A 205 -6.23 24.82 11.60
CA PHE A 205 -7.50 24.85 10.88
C PHE A 205 -8.69 24.48 11.80
N LYS A 206 -8.54 23.48 12.67
CA LYS A 206 -9.54 23.12 13.68
C LYS A 206 -9.82 24.28 14.65
N ARG A 207 -8.78 24.94 15.13
CA ARG A 207 -8.92 26.11 16.01
C ARG A 207 -9.66 27.26 15.33
N GLN A 208 -9.40 27.48 14.05
CA GLN A 208 -10.06 28.55 13.29
C GLN A 208 -11.56 28.25 13.07
N GLN A 209 -11.94 26.97 12.92
CA GLN A 209 -13.33 26.57 12.79
C GLN A 209 -14.07 26.62 14.15
N GLY A 210 -13.44 26.18 15.24
CA GLY A 210 -14.03 26.19 16.58
C GLY A 210 -14.27 27.58 17.15
N GLY A 211 -13.63 28.64 16.63
CA GLY A 211 -13.82 30.03 17.02
C GLY A 211 -14.95 30.75 16.29
N ARG A 212 -15.70 30.09 15.42
CA ARG A 212 -16.81 30.64 14.64
C ARG A 212 -18.21 30.17 15.07
N GLY A 213 -18.31 29.43 16.19
CA GLY A 213 -19.56 28.95 16.78
C GLY A 213 -20.04 29.79 17.95
#